data_ae8c0b9b9a63a17156cf8f630b2deb2d
#
_entry.id   ae8c0b9b9a63a17156cf8f630b2deb2d
#
_cell.length_a   1.000
_cell.length_b   1.000
_cell.length_c   1.000
_cell.angle_alpha   90.00
_cell.angle_beta   90.00
_cell.angle_gamma   90.00
#
_symmetry.space_group_name_H-M   'P 1'
#
loop_
_entity.id
_entity.type
_entity.pdbx_description
1 polymer ?
#
loop_
_entity_poly.entity_id
_entity_poly.type
_entity_poly.pdbx_seq_one_letter_code
_entity_poly.pdbx_strand_id
1 'polypeptide(L)'
;MAENQQNQKGNQPEQDLNQLLKVRREKLAALQEAGKDPFVITKYDQTHHSDEAKALYEAHEAELLKDRAPFDESGLDEEALRAAKKEYYNETRAIMDAQPIHVSIAGRMMFKRVMGKASFCNIQDLKGNIQVYASKDALGEESYAEFKKSDIGDIYGIKGWLFRTMTGEISIHAE
;
A
#
# COMPACT_ATOMS: atom_id res chain seq x y z
N MET A 1 0.25 4.37 -63.30
CA MET A 1 -0.37 3.44 -62.33
C MET A 1 0.25 3.70 -60.99
N ALA A 2 -0.45 4.44 -60.14
CA ALA A 2 -0.04 4.75 -58.78
C ALA A 2 -1.01 4.02 -57.88
N GLU A 3 -0.58 2.92 -57.27
CA GLU A 3 -1.35 2.16 -56.33
C GLU A 3 -1.26 2.75 -54.91
N ASN A 4 -2.41 2.91 -54.41
CA ASN A 4 -2.90 3.47 -53.16
C ASN A 4 -2.38 2.67 -51.96
N GLN A 5 -1.47 3.26 -51.17
CA GLN A 5 -1.19 2.78 -49.79
C GLN A 5 -1.90 3.70 -48.81
N GLN A 6 -3.16 3.44 -48.59
CA GLN A 6 -3.94 4.08 -47.52
C GLN A 6 -4.28 3.13 -46.42
N ASN A 7 -3.87 3.51 -45.21
CA ASN A 7 -4.55 3.28 -43.94
C ASN A 7 -4.57 1.89 -43.29
N GLN A 8 -3.57 1.63 -42.46
CA GLN A 8 -3.68 0.70 -41.33
C GLN A 8 -3.14 1.31 -40.01
N LYS A 9 -3.59 2.49 -39.62
CA LYS A 9 -3.21 3.12 -38.33
C LYS A 9 -4.39 3.53 -37.44
N GLY A 10 -5.57 2.92 -37.56
CA GLY A 10 -6.77 3.35 -36.87
C GLY A 10 -7.34 2.44 -35.76
N ASN A 11 -6.78 1.24 -35.51
CA ASN A 11 -7.51 0.24 -34.72
C ASN A 11 -6.83 -0.25 -33.42
N GLN A 12 -5.65 0.23 -33.07
CA GLN A 12 -4.92 -0.28 -31.88
C GLN A 12 -5.52 0.16 -30.53
N PRO A 13 -5.90 1.42 -30.28
CA PRO A 13 -6.41 1.83 -28.95
C PRO A 13 -7.76 1.20 -28.57
N GLU A 14 -8.66 0.97 -29.50
CA GLU A 14 -9.97 0.33 -29.23
C GLU A 14 -9.82 -1.17 -28.95
N GLN A 15 -8.91 -1.85 -29.63
CA GLN A 15 -8.63 -3.27 -29.37
C GLN A 15 -7.99 -3.49 -28.01
N ASP A 16 -7.05 -2.62 -27.60
CA ASP A 16 -6.40 -2.68 -26.30
C ASP A 16 -7.39 -2.41 -25.15
N LEU A 17 -8.30 -1.43 -25.32
CA LEU A 17 -9.34 -1.13 -24.36
C LEU A 17 -10.33 -2.31 -24.19
N ASN A 18 -10.76 -2.91 -25.30
CA ASN A 18 -11.66 -4.06 -25.27
C ASN A 18 -11.01 -5.28 -24.61
N GLN A 19 -9.72 -5.51 -24.83
CA GLN A 19 -8.97 -6.57 -24.16
C GLN A 19 -8.84 -6.34 -22.65
N LEU A 20 -8.54 -5.12 -22.23
CA LEU A 20 -8.48 -4.75 -20.82
C LEU A 20 -9.82 -4.95 -20.10
N LEU A 21 -10.91 -4.50 -20.73
CA LEU A 21 -12.27 -4.69 -20.22
C LEU A 21 -12.64 -6.17 -20.12
N LYS A 22 -12.25 -6.98 -21.09
CA LYS A 22 -12.46 -8.43 -21.07
C LYS A 22 -11.74 -9.08 -19.88
N VAL A 23 -10.47 -8.80 -19.69
CA VAL A 23 -9.68 -9.32 -18.55
C VAL A 23 -10.30 -8.93 -17.20
N ARG A 24 -10.77 -7.68 -17.06
CA ARG A 24 -11.45 -7.24 -15.82
C ARG A 24 -12.76 -7.97 -15.57
N ARG A 25 -13.55 -8.25 -16.61
CA ARG A 25 -14.79 -9.04 -16.50
C ARG A 25 -14.50 -10.50 -16.13
N GLU A 26 -13.46 -11.10 -16.71
CA GLU A 26 -13.02 -12.45 -16.37
C GLU A 26 -12.56 -12.55 -14.90
N LYS A 27 -11.80 -11.55 -14.39
CA LYS A 27 -11.43 -11.47 -12.97
C LYS A 27 -12.64 -11.35 -12.06
N LEU A 28 -13.64 -10.52 -12.44
CA LEU A 28 -14.86 -10.37 -11.68
C LEU A 28 -15.65 -11.68 -11.65
N ALA A 29 -15.82 -12.35 -12.79
CA ALA A 29 -16.53 -13.63 -12.86
C ALA A 29 -15.86 -14.68 -11.96
N ALA A 30 -14.54 -14.77 -11.98
CA ALA A 30 -13.79 -15.67 -11.10
C ALA A 30 -14.00 -15.37 -9.60
N LEU A 31 -14.07 -14.09 -9.21
CA LEU A 31 -14.39 -13.71 -7.84
C LEU A 31 -15.83 -14.08 -7.46
N GLN A 32 -16.78 -13.88 -8.37
CA GLN A 32 -18.19 -14.25 -8.16
C GLN A 32 -18.37 -15.77 -8.00
N GLU A 33 -17.73 -16.56 -8.86
CA GLU A 33 -17.72 -18.03 -8.76
C GLU A 33 -17.10 -18.53 -7.45
N ALA A 34 -16.08 -17.82 -6.94
CA ALA A 34 -15.45 -18.11 -5.64
C ALA A 34 -16.28 -17.61 -4.44
N GLY A 35 -17.47 -17.01 -4.64
CA GLY A 35 -18.29 -16.43 -3.58
C GLY A 35 -17.72 -15.15 -2.97
N LYS A 36 -16.78 -14.49 -3.64
CA LYS A 36 -16.10 -13.26 -3.22
C LYS A 36 -16.50 -12.06 -4.09
N ASP A 37 -17.78 -11.94 -4.46
CA ASP A 37 -18.27 -10.84 -5.30
C ASP A 37 -18.07 -9.48 -4.59
N PRO A 38 -17.22 -8.59 -5.12
CA PRO A 38 -16.96 -7.30 -4.50
C PRO A 38 -18.17 -6.36 -4.54
N PHE A 39 -19.13 -6.56 -5.42
CA PHE A 39 -20.31 -5.70 -5.55
C PHE A 39 -21.41 -5.99 -4.52
N VAL A 40 -21.32 -7.08 -3.77
CA VAL A 40 -22.22 -7.35 -2.64
C VAL A 40 -21.73 -6.68 -1.35
N ILE A 41 -20.48 -6.20 -1.33
CA ILE A 41 -19.91 -5.46 -0.19
C ILE A 41 -20.39 -4.01 -0.26
N THR A 42 -21.43 -3.69 0.50
CA THR A 42 -22.04 -2.34 0.49
C THR A 42 -21.52 -1.44 1.61
N LYS A 43 -20.83 -2.01 2.61
CA LYS A 43 -20.29 -1.28 3.76
C LYS A 43 -18.94 -1.88 4.16
N TYR A 44 -18.02 -1.00 4.55
CA TYR A 44 -16.76 -1.37 5.17
C TYR A 44 -16.59 -0.58 6.46
N ASP A 45 -16.22 -1.25 7.56
CA ASP A 45 -16.05 -0.61 8.86
C ASP A 45 -14.67 0.04 8.95
N GLN A 46 -14.61 1.24 8.42
CA GLN A 46 -13.44 2.12 8.46
C GLN A 46 -13.38 2.81 9.83
N THR A 47 -12.17 2.82 10.45
CA THR A 47 -11.94 3.50 11.74
C THR A 47 -11.37 4.90 11.57
N HIS A 48 -10.51 5.11 10.57
CA HIS A 48 -9.80 6.36 10.32
C HIS A 48 -9.69 6.65 8.83
N HIS A 49 -9.59 7.92 8.48
CA HIS A 49 -9.08 8.36 7.19
C HIS A 49 -7.55 8.44 7.20
N SER A 50 -6.95 8.55 6.01
CA SER A 50 -5.49 8.54 5.84
C SER A 50 -4.77 9.67 6.59
N ASP A 51 -5.35 10.88 6.63
CA ASP A 51 -4.81 12.02 7.37
C ASP A 51 -4.94 11.81 8.89
N GLU A 52 -6.07 11.32 9.36
CA GLU A 52 -6.34 11.01 10.77
C GLU A 52 -5.39 9.92 11.28
N ALA A 53 -5.18 8.85 10.49
CA ALA A 53 -4.25 7.79 10.83
C ALA A 53 -2.80 8.30 10.96
N LYS A 54 -2.36 9.17 10.05
CA LYS A 54 -1.03 9.78 10.11
C LYS A 54 -0.90 10.69 11.34
N ALA A 55 -1.86 11.57 11.58
CA ALA A 55 -1.85 12.47 12.73
C ALA A 55 -1.86 11.69 14.06
N LEU A 56 -2.64 10.60 14.14
CA LEU A 56 -2.68 9.72 15.31
C LEU A 56 -1.31 9.07 15.57
N TYR A 57 -0.65 8.59 14.51
CA TYR A 57 0.69 8.02 14.63
C TYR A 57 1.71 9.04 15.11
N GLU A 58 1.71 10.26 14.53
CA GLU A 58 2.63 11.34 14.90
C GLU A 58 2.47 11.75 16.37
N ALA A 59 1.23 11.89 16.83
CA ALA A 59 0.95 12.23 18.22
C ALA A 59 1.39 11.12 19.19
N HIS A 60 1.17 9.87 18.84
CA HIS A 60 1.59 8.71 19.63
C HIS A 60 3.11 8.57 19.67
N GLU A 61 3.78 8.71 18.52
CA GLU A 61 5.23 8.71 18.41
C GLU A 61 5.86 9.82 19.26
N ALA A 62 5.32 11.03 19.19
CA ALA A 62 5.79 12.17 19.98
C ALA A 62 5.68 11.92 21.49
N GLU A 63 4.59 11.29 21.95
CA GLU A 63 4.41 10.95 23.38
C GLU A 63 5.37 9.84 23.82
N LEU A 64 5.52 8.77 23.05
CA LEU A 64 6.39 7.65 23.40
C LEU A 64 7.87 8.00 23.35
N LEU A 65 8.27 8.92 22.50
CA LEU A 65 9.67 9.31 22.29
C LEU A 65 10.04 10.63 22.97
N LYS A 66 9.16 11.24 23.78
CA LYS A 66 9.38 12.55 24.40
C LYS A 66 10.68 12.66 25.22
N ASP A 67 11.05 11.58 25.88
CA ASP A 67 12.26 11.52 26.74
C ASP A 67 13.47 10.92 26.01
N ARG A 68 13.33 10.57 24.73
CA ARG A 68 14.41 10.02 23.91
C ARG A 68 15.23 11.13 23.29
N ALA A 69 16.56 11.03 23.44
CA ALA A 69 17.47 11.94 22.76
C ALA A 69 17.31 11.84 21.24
N PRO A 70 17.28 12.99 20.53
CA PRO A 70 17.26 12.97 19.07
C PRO A 70 18.52 12.30 18.52
N PHE A 71 18.40 11.75 17.32
CA PHE A 71 19.53 11.14 16.65
C PHE A 71 20.61 12.18 16.36
N ASP A 72 21.84 11.94 16.85
CA ASP A 72 23.00 12.81 16.60
C ASP A 72 23.85 12.22 15.46
N GLU A 73 23.99 12.97 14.38
CA GLU A 73 24.77 12.60 13.20
C GLU A 73 26.23 13.08 13.28
N SER A 74 26.58 13.85 14.34
CA SER A 74 27.90 14.55 14.45
C SER A 74 29.05 13.56 14.56
N GLY A 75 30.08 13.77 13.78
CA GLY A 75 31.37 13.05 13.90
C GLY A 75 31.35 11.63 13.32
N LEU A 76 30.27 11.21 12.63
CA LEU A 76 30.18 9.90 12.00
C LEU A 76 30.60 9.97 10.52
N ASP A 77 31.38 9.01 10.07
CA ASP A 77 31.59 8.78 8.64
C ASP A 77 30.35 8.14 7.99
N GLU A 78 30.35 7.99 6.67
CA GLU A 78 29.15 7.53 5.92
C GLU A 78 28.71 6.11 6.32
N GLU A 79 29.64 5.20 6.61
CA GLU A 79 29.34 3.83 6.99
C GLU A 79 28.81 3.75 8.42
N ALA A 80 29.45 4.42 9.36
CA ALA A 80 29.01 4.54 10.74
C ALA A 80 27.64 5.23 10.84
N LEU A 81 27.41 6.28 10.04
CA LEU A 81 26.14 6.98 9.98
C LEU A 81 25.00 6.07 9.53
N ARG A 82 25.20 5.24 8.49
CA ARG A 82 24.21 4.28 8.03
C ARG A 82 23.89 3.23 9.09
N ALA A 83 24.90 2.72 9.77
CA ALA A 83 24.74 1.74 10.85
C ALA A 83 23.97 2.35 12.02
N ALA A 84 24.37 3.52 12.49
CA ALA A 84 23.74 4.22 13.61
C ALA A 84 22.28 4.63 13.30
N LYS A 85 22.00 5.12 12.09
CA LYS A 85 20.61 5.40 11.65
C LYS A 85 19.73 4.15 11.67
N LYS A 86 20.27 3.02 11.22
CA LYS A 86 19.55 1.76 11.22
C LYS A 86 19.26 1.28 12.65
N GLU A 87 20.24 1.39 13.54
CA GLU A 87 20.09 1.03 14.95
C GLU A 87 19.04 1.91 15.63
N TYR A 88 19.17 3.23 15.51
CA TYR A 88 18.20 4.19 16.04
C TYR A 88 16.78 3.94 15.52
N TYR A 89 16.64 3.65 14.23
CA TYR A 89 15.36 3.26 13.63
C TYR A 89 14.79 1.98 14.26
N ASN A 90 15.61 0.93 14.41
CA ASN A 90 15.16 -0.35 14.96
C ASN A 90 14.72 -0.19 16.42
N GLU A 91 15.44 0.56 17.22
CA GLU A 91 15.07 0.86 18.61
C GLU A 91 13.77 1.67 18.69
N THR A 92 13.66 2.74 17.88
CA THR A 92 12.42 3.53 17.78
C THR A 92 11.24 2.66 17.40
N ARG A 93 11.44 1.81 16.40
CA ARG A 93 10.42 0.88 15.95
C ARG A 93 10.01 -0.11 17.05
N ALA A 94 10.95 -0.65 17.79
CA ALA A 94 10.65 -1.57 18.90
C ALA A 94 9.78 -0.90 19.99
N ILE A 95 10.00 0.37 20.29
CA ILE A 95 9.18 1.15 21.22
C ILE A 95 7.74 1.29 20.68
N MET A 96 7.60 1.64 19.39
CA MET A 96 6.31 1.80 18.74
C MET A 96 5.56 0.47 18.59
N ASP A 97 6.26 -0.59 18.22
CA ASP A 97 5.69 -1.94 18.04
C ASP A 97 5.22 -2.55 19.37
N ALA A 98 5.71 -2.08 20.52
CA ALA A 98 5.23 -2.47 21.84
C ALA A 98 3.82 -1.92 22.18
N GLN A 99 3.40 -0.85 21.49
CA GLN A 99 2.08 -0.22 21.64
C GLN A 99 1.49 0.10 20.26
N PRO A 100 1.15 -0.92 19.44
CA PRO A 100 0.75 -0.72 18.06
C PRO A 100 -0.61 -0.03 17.95
N ILE A 101 -0.74 0.86 16.98
CA ILE A 101 -1.99 1.52 16.64
C ILE A 101 -2.63 0.75 15.49
N HIS A 102 -3.70 0.03 15.77
CA HIS A 102 -4.47 -0.69 14.75
C HIS A 102 -5.48 0.25 14.09
N VAL A 103 -5.54 0.21 12.78
CA VAL A 103 -6.45 1.00 11.96
C VAL A 103 -7.12 0.13 10.90
N SER A 104 -8.30 0.60 10.48
CA SER A 104 -9.02 0.07 9.32
C SER A 104 -9.32 1.24 8.40
N ILE A 105 -8.81 1.21 7.18
CA ILE A 105 -9.02 2.23 6.16
C ILE A 105 -9.62 1.63 4.89
N ALA A 106 -10.26 2.46 4.09
CA ALA A 106 -10.75 2.07 2.77
C ALA A 106 -10.44 3.17 1.75
N GLY A 107 -10.08 2.76 0.55
CA GLY A 107 -9.77 3.71 -0.51
C GLY A 107 -9.36 3.03 -1.82
N ARG A 108 -8.99 3.84 -2.78
CA ARG A 108 -8.57 3.42 -4.11
C ARG A 108 -7.07 3.18 -4.17
N MET A 109 -6.67 2.04 -4.70
CA MET A 109 -5.27 1.75 -4.98
C MET A 109 -4.78 2.61 -6.13
N MET A 110 -3.85 3.53 -5.84
CA MET A 110 -3.29 4.45 -6.83
C MET A 110 -1.93 4.01 -7.37
N PHE A 111 -1.23 3.20 -6.60
CA PHE A 111 0.09 2.69 -6.94
C PHE A 111 0.30 1.32 -6.29
N LYS A 112 1.03 0.43 -6.98
CA LYS A 112 1.43 -0.87 -6.44
C LYS A 112 2.81 -1.26 -6.93
N ARG A 113 3.68 -1.68 -6.01
CA ARG A 113 5.00 -2.21 -6.28
C ARG A 113 5.17 -3.56 -5.58
N VAL A 114 5.31 -4.62 -6.38
CA VAL A 114 5.53 -5.98 -5.88
C VAL A 114 7.04 -6.28 -5.83
N MET A 115 7.53 -6.74 -4.69
CA MET A 115 8.94 -7.07 -4.45
C MET A 115 9.04 -8.48 -3.83
N GLY A 116 8.73 -9.51 -4.62
CA GLY A 116 8.79 -10.91 -4.17
C GLY A 116 7.77 -11.26 -3.09
N LYS A 117 8.20 -11.38 -1.83
CA LYS A 117 7.36 -11.73 -0.68
C LYS A 117 6.69 -10.52 0.00
N ALA A 118 7.04 -9.32 -0.43
CA ALA A 118 6.49 -8.08 0.09
C ALA A 118 6.05 -7.16 -1.04
N SER A 119 5.13 -6.27 -0.75
CA SER A 119 4.63 -5.28 -1.69
C SER A 119 4.34 -3.98 -0.96
N PHE A 120 4.48 -2.87 -1.67
CA PHE A 120 3.97 -1.58 -1.25
C PHE A 120 2.86 -1.15 -2.19
N CYS A 121 1.82 -0.55 -1.66
CA CYS A 121 0.83 0.16 -2.44
C CYS A 121 0.45 1.48 -1.76
N ASN A 122 -0.13 2.41 -2.51
CA ASN A 122 -0.71 3.63 -1.98
C ASN A 122 -2.22 3.55 -2.13
N ILE A 123 -2.91 3.79 -1.02
CA ILE A 123 -4.37 3.86 -0.97
C ILE A 123 -4.75 5.33 -0.80
N GLN A 124 -5.62 5.81 -1.69
CA GLN A 124 -6.20 7.13 -1.64
C GLN A 124 -7.63 7.06 -1.16
N ASP A 125 -7.95 7.83 -0.14
CA ASP A 125 -9.30 8.06 0.36
C ASP A 125 -9.75 9.51 0.12
N LEU A 126 -10.81 9.95 0.83
CA LEU A 126 -11.36 11.31 0.70
C LEU A 126 -10.44 12.38 1.32
N LYS A 127 -9.50 12.00 2.18
CA LYS A 127 -8.67 12.90 2.99
C LYS A 127 -7.21 12.92 2.58
N GLY A 128 -6.78 11.95 1.78
CA GLY A 128 -5.39 11.91 1.32
C GLY A 128 -4.94 10.53 0.85
N ASN A 129 -3.66 10.27 1.06
CA ASN A 129 -3.03 9.00 0.70
C ASN A 129 -2.30 8.42 1.89
N ILE A 130 -2.27 7.10 1.97
CA ILE A 130 -1.42 6.39 2.92
C ILE A 130 -0.74 5.21 2.21
N GLN A 131 0.51 4.98 2.55
CA GLN A 131 1.26 3.82 2.09
C GLN A 131 0.81 2.58 2.88
N VAL A 132 0.75 1.45 2.20
CA VAL A 132 0.46 0.14 2.79
C VAL A 132 1.59 -0.81 2.44
N TYR A 133 2.10 -1.48 3.44
CA TYR A 133 3.03 -2.59 3.33
C TYR A 133 2.26 -3.90 3.48
N ALA A 134 2.27 -4.71 2.45
CA ALA A 134 1.64 -6.03 2.42
C ALA A 134 2.72 -7.10 2.28
N SER A 135 2.78 -8.04 3.20
CA SER A 135 3.74 -9.14 3.15
C SER A 135 3.05 -10.50 3.12
N LYS A 136 3.71 -11.48 2.46
CA LYS A 136 3.24 -12.87 2.45
C LYS A 136 3.19 -13.45 3.87
N ASP A 137 4.13 -13.05 4.72
CA ASP A 137 4.26 -13.59 6.08
C ASP A 137 3.12 -13.10 6.99
N ALA A 138 2.63 -11.86 6.80
CA ALA A 138 1.51 -11.30 7.57
C ALA A 138 0.14 -11.71 7.01
N LEU A 139 -0.05 -11.62 5.69
CA LEU A 139 -1.33 -11.91 5.04
C LEU A 139 -1.59 -13.40 4.80
N GLY A 140 -0.56 -14.22 4.85
CA GLY A 140 -0.60 -15.60 4.38
C GLY A 140 -0.46 -15.71 2.85
N GLU A 141 -0.22 -16.91 2.38
CA GLU A 141 0.10 -17.18 0.98
C GLU A 141 -1.06 -16.85 0.03
N GLU A 142 -2.27 -17.28 0.39
CA GLU A 142 -3.47 -17.13 -0.42
C GLU A 142 -3.85 -15.66 -0.57
N SER A 143 -4.04 -14.94 0.54
CA SER A 143 -4.43 -13.52 0.53
C SER A 143 -3.37 -12.64 -0.16
N TYR A 144 -2.09 -12.94 0.05
CA TYR A 144 -1.02 -12.23 -0.64
C TYR A 144 -1.01 -12.51 -2.15
N ALA A 145 -1.33 -13.75 -2.58
CA ALA A 145 -1.44 -14.10 -3.99
C ALA A 145 -2.64 -13.38 -4.65
N GLU A 146 -3.78 -13.26 -3.94
CA GLU A 146 -4.93 -12.48 -4.38
C GLU A 146 -4.59 -10.98 -4.48
N PHE A 147 -3.93 -10.42 -3.46
CA PHE A 147 -3.47 -9.03 -3.49
C PHE A 147 -2.56 -8.75 -4.69
N LYS A 148 -1.65 -9.66 -5.04
CA LYS A 148 -0.79 -9.50 -6.23
C LYS A 148 -1.56 -9.40 -7.54
N LYS A 149 -2.74 -10.04 -7.63
CA LYS A 149 -3.60 -10.02 -8.83
C LYS A 149 -4.46 -8.76 -8.94
N SER A 150 -4.52 -7.94 -7.89
CA SER A 150 -5.30 -6.69 -7.91
C SER A 150 -4.79 -5.71 -8.96
N ASP A 151 -5.64 -4.83 -9.40
CA ASP A 151 -5.31 -3.79 -10.37
C ASP A 151 -5.25 -2.40 -9.72
N ILE A 152 -4.44 -1.51 -10.31
CA ILE A 152 -4.49 -0.09 -9.96
C ILE A 152 -5.90 0.43 -10.30
N GLY A 153 -6.50 1.16 -9.36
CA GLY A 153 -7.88 1.64 -9.45
C GLY A 153 -8.89 0.80 -8.66
N ASP A 154 -8.51 -0.39 -8.19
CA ASP A 154 -9.38 -1.19 -7.32
C ASP A 154 -9.60 -0.50 -5.97
N ILE A 155 -10.78 -0.72 -5.37
CA ILE A 155 -11.12 -0.25 -4.03
C ILE A 155 -10.80 -1.35 -3.03
N TYR A 156 -10.02 -0.99 -2.00
CA TYR A 156 -9.59 -1.91 -0.95
C TYR A 156 -10.01 -1.40 0.43
N GLY A 157 -10.47 -2.32 1.26
CA GLY A 157 -10.49 -2.18 2.71
C GLY A 157 -9.24 -2.86 3.28
N ILE A 158 -8.51 -2.17 4.14
CA ILE A 158 -7.24 -2.62 4.70
C ILE A 158 -7.28 -2.46 6.21
N LYS A 159 -6.95 -3.53 6.91
CA LYS A 159 -6.71 -3.55 8.34
C LYS A 159 -5.23 -3.77 8.61
N GLY A 160 -4.74 -3.24 9.73
CA GLY A 160 -3.37 -3.42 10.13
C GLY A 160 -2.93 -2.38 11.14
N TRP A 161 -1.65 -2.31 11.42
CA TRP A 161 -1.08 -1.35 12.36
C TRP A 161 -0.18 -0.33 11.67
N LEU A 162 -0.12 0.85 12.27
CA LEU A 162 0.70 1.94 11.76
C LEU A 162 2.17 1.75 12.14
N PHE A 163 3.05 2.09 11.21
CA PHE A 163 4.49 2.14 11.45
C PHE A 163 5.14 3.19 10.56
N ARG A 164 6.35 3.62 10.93
CA ARG A 164 7.17 4.48 10.09
C ARG A 164 8.22 3.64 9.37
N THR A 165 8.37 3.82 8.08
CA THR A 165 9.44 3.16 7.30
C THR A 165 10.81 3.80 7.60
N MET A 166 11.90 3.14 7.23
CA MET A 166 13.25 3.72 7.32
C MET A 166 13.43 5.03 6.54
N THR A 167 12.60 5.23 5.51
CA THR A 167 12.60 6.46 4.69
C THR A 167 11.70 7.55 5.27
N GLY A 168 11.07 7.31 6.43
CA GLY A 168 10.25 8.29 7.16
C GLY A 168 8.76 8.28 6.81
N GLU A 169 8.29 7.46 5.85
CA GLU A 169 6.89 7.41 5.46
C GLU A 169 6.05 6.63 6.48
N ILE A 170 4.97 7.25 6.98
CA ILE A 170 3.98 6.60 7.84
C ILE A 170 3.13 5.67 6.96
N SER A 171 3.10 4.40 7.35
CA SER A 171 2.51 3.33 6.55
C SER A 171 1.66 2.40 7.41
N ILE A 172 0.78 1.64 6.78
CA ILE A 172 0.04 0.54 7.42
C ILE A 172 0.73 -0.77 7.08
N HIS A 173 1.06 -1.55 8.09
CA HIS A 173 1.42 -2.96 7.93
C HIS A 173 0.14 -3.76 7.88
N ALA A 174 -0.24 -4.26 6.71
CA ALA A 174 -1.49 -5.01 6.51
C ALA A 174 -1.44 -6.39 7.19
N GLU A 175 -2.58 -6.78 7.79
CA GLU A 175 -2.82 -8.06 8.47
C GLU A 175 -4.07 -8.77 7.95
#